data_4ddc971d18ed12d077c41195d1c23c58
#
_entry.id   4ddc971d18ed12d077c41195d1c23c58
#
_cell.length_a   1.000
_cell.length_b   1.000
_cell.length_c   1.000
_cell.angle_alpha   90.00
_cell.angle_beta   90.00
_cell.angle_gamma   90.00
#
_symmetry.space_group_name_H-M   'P 1'
#
loop_
_entity.id
_entity.type
_entity.pdbx_description
1 polymer ?
#
loop_
_entity_poly.entity_id
_entity_poly.type
_entity_poly.pdbx_seq_one_letter_code
_entity_poly.pdbx_strand_id
1 'polypeptide(L)'
;MGKNEKTKKPKPKYNVWQNTAYMLSVAWDTRRSVPLLVVLLAVCTAGKTTAEMLISPAVLSKLESGAPLGQLLGAIGGFTILLFALTALCYYIDHLTMFGRTGVRMELLKRINTKRTRTSYVNLLDEAFRLMYQKGHDACMNNRASGEAFWKSWTDLLTNLIGFGVYLALLS
;
A
#
# COMPACT_ATOMS: atom_id res chain seq x y z
N MET A 1 1.98 16.33 -43.15
CA MET A 1 1.74 16.96 -41.85
C MET A 1 0.48 16.31 -41.23
N GLY A 2 0.64 15.16 -40.59
CA GLY A 2 -0.47 14.39 -39.98
C GLY A 2 -0.81 14.96 -38.59
N LYS A 3 -2.01 15.48 -38.41
CA LYS A 3 -2.55 15.86 -37.10
C LYS A 3 -2.65 14.61 -36.24
N ASN A 4 -1.88 14.55 -35.14
CA ASN A 4 -2.07 13.59 -34.07
C ASN A 4 -3.46 13.81 -33.44
N GLU A 5 -4.46 13.09 -33.90
CA GLU A 5 -5.71 12.92 -33.17
C GLU A 5 -5.41 12.21 -31.84
N LYS A 6 -5.35 13.00 -30.78
CA LYS A 6 -5.35 12.49 -29.41
C LYS A 6 -6.66 11.74 -29.21
N THR A 7 -6.68 10.43 -29.45
CA THR A 7 -7.80 9.55 -29.10
C THR A 7 -8.13 9.75 -27.63
N LYS A 8 -9.24 10.43 -27.34
CA LYS A 8 -9.74 10.60 -25.97
C LYS A 8 -9.90 9.22 -25.33
N LYS A 9 -9.09 8.93 -24.32
CA LYS A 9 -9.23 7.68 -23.55
C LYS A 9 -10.68 7.60 -23.04
N PRO A 10 -11.39 6.47 -23.26
CA PRO A 10 -12.75 6.31 -22.77
C PRO A 10 -12.78 6.52 -21.26
N LYS A 11 -13.77 7.27 -20.79
CA LYS A 11 -13.96 7.52 -19.34
C LYS A 11 -14.12 6.18 -18.61
N PRO A 12 -13.49 6.00 -17.43
CA PRO A 12 -13.64 4.77 -16.66
C PRO A 12 -15.13 4.56 -16.28
N LYS A 13 -15.62 3.35 -16.47
CA LYS A 13 -17.02 2.97 -16.19
C LYS A 13 -17.37 3.05 -14.70
N TYR A 14 -16.39 2.84 -13.83
CA TYR A 14 -16.55 2.83 -12.37
C TYR A 14 -15.73 3.94 -11.73
N ASN A 15 -16.28 4.52 -10.67
CA ASN A 15 -15.59 5.55 -9.88
C ASN A 15 -14.51 4.90 -8.99
N VAL A 16 -13.53 5.71 -8.56
CA VAL A 16 -12.43 5.27 -7.67
C VAL A 16 -12.98 4.61 -6.40
N TRP A 17 -14.01 5.18 -5.78
CA TRP A 17 -14.63 4.64 -4.58
C TRP A 17 -15.29 3.28 -4.79
N GLN A 18 -15.93 3.07 -5.93
CA GLN A 18 -16.53 1.77 -6.29
C GLN A 18 -15.47 0.70 -6.48
N ASN A 19 -14.36 1.05 -7.14
CA ASN A 19 -13.24 0.14 -7.31
C ASN A 19 -12.57 -0.20 -5.98
N THR A 20 -12.42 0.78 -5.10
CA THR A 20 -11.90 0.60 -3.75
C THR A 20 -12.79 -0.33 -2.91
N ALA A 21 -14.09 -0.05 -2.88
CA ALA A 21 -15.05 -0.89 -2.15
C ALA A 21 -15.03 -2.34 -2.66
N TYR A 22 -14.96 -2.53 -3.99
CA TYR A 22 -14.84 -3.85 -4.58
C TYR A 22 -13.57 -4.58 -4.16
N MET A 23 -12.41 -3.92 -4.22
CA MET A 23 -11.13 -4.53 -3.82
C MET A 23 -11.12 -4.90 -2.34
N LEU A 24 -11.64 -4.02 -1.48
CA LEU A 24 -11.77 -4.29 -0.04
C LEU A 24 -12.73 -5.45 0.23
N SER A 25 -13.87 -5.51 -0.46
CA SER A 25 -14.83 -6.62 -0.35
C SER A 25 -14.19 -7.95 -0.75
N VAL A 26 -13.50 -8.01 -1.90
CA VAL A 26 -12.80 -9.22 -2.32
C VAL A 26 -11.73 -9.65 -1.32
N ALA A 27 -10.98 -8.70 -0.77
CA ALA A 27 -9.97 -8.99 0.24
C ALA A 27 -10.61 -9.50 1.54
N TRP A 28 -11.73 -8.90 1.95
CA TRP A 28 -12.44 -9.31 3.16
C TRP A 28 -13.01 -10.72 3.04
N ASP A 29 -13.55 -11.07 1.87
CA ASP A 29 -14.09 -12.41 1.59
C ASP A 29 -12.98 -13.48 1.49
N THR A 30 -11.82 -13.10 0.93
CA THR A 30 -10.73 -14.06 0.65
C THR A 30 -9.77 -14.19 1.83
N ARG A 31 -9.31 -13.05 2.36
CA ARG A 31 -8.32 -12.95 3.44
C ARG A 31 -8.54 -11.68 4.26
N ARG A 32 -9.36 -11.76 5.30
CA ARG A 32 -9.65 -10.64 6.22
C ARG A 32 -8.42 -10.03 6.87
N SER A 33 -7.33 -10.79 6.98
CA SER A 33 -6.07 -10.29 7.53
C SER A 33 -5.42 -9.20 6.67
N VAL A 34 -5.66 -9.17 5.35
CA VAL A 34 -4.97 -8.21 4.46
C VAL A 34 -5.30 -6.76 4.78
N PRO A 35 -6.58 -6.30 4.83
CA PRO A 35 -6.89 -4.93 5.19
C PRO A 35 -6.42 -4.57 6.61
N LEU A 36 -6.47 -5.50 7.57
CA LEU A 36 -5.98 -5.27 8.93
C LEU A 36 -4.45 -5.10 8.96
N LEU A 37 -3.71 -5.94 8.25
CA LEU A 37 -2.25 -5.85 8.15
C LEU A 37 -1.81 -4.57 7.41
N VAL A 38 -2.56 -4.10 6.41
CA VAL A 38 -2.31 -2.83 5.72
C VAL A 38 -2.43 -1.65 6.70
N VAL A 39 -3.48 -1.63 7.54
CA VAL A 39 -3.64 -0.60 8.58
C VAL A 39 -2.51 -0.68 9.60
N LEU A 40 -2.20 -1.89 10.08
CA LEU A 40 -1.12 -2.10 11.04
C LEU A 40 0.24 -1.65 10.48
N LEU A 41 0.53 -1.97 9.22
CA LEU A 41 1.73 -1.53 8.52
C LEU A 41 1.79 0.00 8.44
N ALA A 42 0.69 0.66 8.11
CA ALA A 42 0.62 2.11 8.03
C ALA A 42 0.89 2.77 9.40
N VAL A 43 0.31 2.25 10.48
CA VAL A 43 0.58 2.72 11.85
C VAL A 43 2.05 2.53 12.22
N CYS A 44 2.61 1.34 11.94
CA CYS A 44 4.00 1.02 12.25
C CYS A 44 4.98 1.94 11.47
N THR A 45 4.70 2.18 10.20
CA THR A 45 5.50 3.05 9.34
C THR A 45 5.42 4.50 9.79
N ALA A 46 4.23 5.00 10.14
CA ALA A 46 4.05 6.34 10.70
C ALA A 46 4.80 6.50 12.03
N GLY A 47 4.73 5.51 12.91
CA GLY A 47 5.49 5.49 14.18
C GLY A 47 7.00 5.52 13.96
N LYS A 48 7.50 4.76 13.00
CA LYS A 48 8.92 4.78 12.60
C LYS A 48 9.33 6.18 12.13
N THR A 49 8.57 6.78 11.20
CA THR A 49 8.86 8.12 10.67
C THR A 49 8.82 9.18 11.77
N THR A 50 7.87 9.08 12.71
CA THR A 50 7.81 9.97 13.88
C THR A 50 9.04 9.81 14.76
N ALA A 51 9.49 8.59 15.04
CA ALA A 51 10.70 8.35 15.80
C ALA A 51 11.95 8.94 15.10
N GLU A 52 12.04 8.80 13.78
CA GLU A 52 13.11 9.42 12.97
C GLU A 52 13.13 10.95 13.09
N MET A 53 11.96 11.60 13.09
CA MET A 53 11.84 13.06 13.25
C MET A 53 12.26 13.53 14.64
N LEU A 54 12.04 12.73 15.69
CA LEU A 54 12.33 13.10 17.07
C LEU A 54 13.81 12.95 17.45
N ILE A 55 14.62 12.24 16.67
CA ILE A 55 16.05 12.04 16.98
C ILE A 55 16.79 13.38 17.02
N SER A 56 16.65 14.20 15.99
CA SER A 56 17.39 15.46 15.87
C SER A 56 17.10 16.42 17.03
N PRO A 57 15.86 16.75 17.39
CA PRO A 57 15.57 17.63 18.53
C PRO A 57 16.00 17.00 19.87
N ALA A 58 15.87 15.69 20.04
CA ALA A 58 16.28 15.02 21.28
C ALA A 58 17.80 15.04 21.50
N VAL A 59 18.58 14.84 20.43
CA VAL A 59 20.05 14.90 20.49
C VAL A 59 20.50 16.35 20.70
N LEU A 60 19.90 17.30 19.97
CA LEU A 60 20.25 18.74 20.09
C LEU A 60 19.98 19.27 21.51
N SER A 61 18.82 18.98 22.08
CA SER A 61 18.47 19.38 23.44
C SER A 61 19.47 18.87 24.49
N LYS A 62 19.98 17.63 24.34
CA LYS A 62 21.03 17.09 25.23
C LYS A 62 22.37 17.79 25.02
N LEU A 63 22.68 18.18 23.79
CA LEU A 63 23.93 18.90 23.47
C LEU A 63 23.90 20.32 24.08
N GLU A 64 22.77 21.03 23.91
CA GLU A 64 22.57 22.38 24.46
C GLU A 64 22.54 22.41 25.98
N SER A 65 22.05 21.36 26.63
CA SER A 65 22.09 21.21 28.10
C SER A 65 23.45 20.84 28.68
N GLY A 66 24.49 20.71 27.84
CA GLY A 66 25.83 20.32 28.27
C GLY A 66 25.90 18.91 28.86
N ALA A 67 25.05 18.01 28.44
CA ALA A 67 24.99 16.64 28.96
C ALA A 67 26.34 15.90 28.76
N PRO A 68 26.78 15.08 29.73
CA PRO A 68 27.99 14.30 29.59
C PRO A 68 27.92 13.33 28.41
N LEU A 69 29.07 13.07 27.77
CA LEU A 69 29.19 12.26 26.57
C LEU A 69 28.47 10.90 26.67
N GLY A 70 28.49 10.27 27.85
CA GLY A 70 27.83 8.99 28.10
C GLY A 70 26.31 9.07 27.95
N GLN A 71 25.66 10.17 28.36
CA GLN A 71 24.22 10.36 28.18
C GLN A 71 23.85 10.63 26.72
N LEU A 72 24.72 11.32 25.98
CA LEU A 72 24.52 11.55 24.55
C LEU A 72 24.60 10.25 23.75
N LEU A 73 25.68 9.46 24.03
CA LEU A 73 25.86 8.13 23.41
C LEU A 73 24.70 7.18 23.77
N GLY A 74 24.22 7.22 25.02
CA GLY A 74 23.08 6.44 25.47
C GLY A 74 21.79 6.82 24.74
N ALA A 75 21.55 8.10 24.50
CA ALA A 75 20.39 8.55 23.71
C ALA A 75 20.47 8.08 22.25
N ILE A 76 21.62 8.27 21.60
CA ILE A 76 21.82 7.83 20.21
C ILE A 76 21.66 6.32 20.11
N GLY A 77 22.27 5.56 21.03
CA GLY A 77 22.15 4.10 21.08
C GLY A 77 20.70 3.64 21.28
N GLY A 78 19.97 4.29 22.21
CA GLY A 78 18.55 4.01 22.43
C GLY A 78 17.68 4.24 21.20
N PHE A 79 17.84 5.38 20.51
CA PHE A 79 17.13 5.63 19.25
C PHE A 79 17.52 4.65 18.15
N THR A 80 18.80 4.28 18.05
CA THR A 80 19.24 3.29 17.07
C THR A 80 18.57 1.94 17.28
N ILE A 81 18.51 1.44 18.51
CA ILE A 81 17.84 0.18 18.86
C ILE A 81 16.34 0.28 18.56
N LEU A 82 15.70 1.39 18.94
CA LEU A 82 14.28 1.62 18.67
C LEU A 82 13.99 1.61 17.17
N LEU A 83 14.77 2.32 16.36
CA LEU A 83 14.57 2.36 14.90
C LEU A 83 14.84 1.01 14.26
N PHE A 84 15.83 0.28 14.74
CA PHE A 84 16.10 -1.09 14.27
C PHE A 84 14.90 -2.00 14.55
N ALA A 85 14.36 -1.97 15.76
CA ALA A 85 13.20 -2.77 16.15
C ALA A 85 11.95 -2.40 15.34
N LEU A 86 11.66 -1.10 15.16
CA LEU A 86 10.54 -0.63 14.34
C LEU A 86 10.71 -1.00 12.87
N THR A 87 11.92 -0.88 12.34
CA THR A 87 12.20 -1.26 10.95
C THR A 87 12.00 -2.76 10.73
N ALA A 88 12.52 -3.59 11.64
CA ALA A 88 12.33 -5.04 11.58
C ALA A 88 10.85 -5.43 11.67
N LEU A 89 10.09 -4.77 12.55
CA LEU A 89 8.66 -4.99 12.70
C LEU A 89 7.88 -4.59 11.43
N CYS A 90 8.15 -3.41 10.86
CA CYS A 90 7.55 -2.97 9.61
C CYS A 90 7.83 -3.97 8.47
N TYR A 91 9.07 -4.42 8.35
CA TYR A 91 9.47 -5.39 7.34
C TYR A 91 8.75 -6.73 7.50
N TYR A 92 8.64 -7.21 8.73
CA TYR A 92 7.91 -8.45 9.05
C TYR A 92 6.42 -8.35 8.68
N ILE A 93 5.76 -7.23 9.03
CA ILE A 93 4.35 -6.99 8.71
C ILE A 93 4.16 -6.87 7.19
N ASP A 94 5.04 -6.15 6.47
CA ASP A 94 4.96 -6.04 5.01
C ASP A 94 5.10 -7.40 4.33
N HIS A 95 6.02 -8.23 4.81
CA HIS A 95 6.19 -9.59 4.31
C HIS A 95 4.94 -10.46 4.50
N LEU A 96 4.33 -10.44 5.69
CA LEU A 96 3.06 -11.11 5.95
C LEU A 96 1.94 -10.60 5.05
N THR A 97 1.88 -9.28 4.85
CA THR A 97 0.89 -8.63 4.00
C THR A 97 1.04 -9.04 2.54
N MET A 98 2.28 -9.21 2.06
CA MET A 98 2.57 -9.63 0.68
C MET A 98 1.95 -10.99 0.32
N PHE A 99 2.04 -11.97 1.21
CA PHE A 99 1.40 -13.28 1.00
C PHE A 99 -0.13 -13.16 0.93
N GLY A 100 -0.71 -12.34 1.80
CA GLY A 100 -2.15 -12.07 1.79
C GLY A 100 -2.61 -11.41 0.49
N ARG A 101 -1.91 -10.37 0.06
CA ARG A 101 -2.18 -9.63 -1.19
C ARG A 101 -2.10 -10.54 -2.41
N THR A 102 -1.09 -11.42 -2.46
CA THR A 102 -0.98 -12.43 -3.51
C THR A 102 -2.20 -13.35 -3.54
N GLY A 103 -2.69 -13.78 -2.38
CA GLY A 103 -3.92 -14.58 -2.29
C GLY A 103 -5.15 -13.86 -2.86
N VAL A 104 -5.34 -12.57 -2.55
CA VAL A 104 -6.42 -11.75 -3.11
C VAL A 104 -6.30 -11.63 -4.62
N ARG A 105 -5.08 -11.41 -5.13
CA ARG A 105 -4.81 -11.34 -6.57
C ARG A 105 -5.14 -12.66 -7.28
N MET A 106 -4.79 -13.80 -6.70
CA MET A 106 -5.12 -15.12 -7.25
C MET A 106 -6.63 -15.36 -7.28
N GLU A 107 -7.38 -14.90 -6.28
CA GLU A 107 -8.84 -14.98 -6.29
C GLU A 107 -9.45 -14.10 -7.41
N LEU A 108 -8.90 -12.91 -7.65
CA LEU A 108 -9.32 -12.06 -8.79
C LEU A 108 -9.08 -12.76 -10.13
N LEU A 109 -7.88 -13.34 -10.32
CA LEU A 109 -7.56 -14.14 -11.53
C LEU A 109 -8.51 -15.31 -11.69
N LYS A 110 -8.81 -16.03 -10.61
CA LYS A 110 -9.78 -17.13 -10.61
C LYS A 110 -11.16 -16.65 -11.05
N ARG A 111 -11.66 -15.53 -10.52
CA ARG A 111 -12.96 -14.94 -10.92
C ARG A 111 -12.97 -14.56 -12.40
N ILE A 112 -11.90 -13.95 -12.92
CA ILE A 112 -11.74 -13.59 -14.34
C ILE A 112 -11.75 -14.84 -15.22
N ASN A 113 -10.97 -15.86 -14.87
CA ASN A 113 -10.89 -17.10 -15.63
C ASN A 113 -12.22 -17.88 -15.58
N THR A 114 -12.86 -17.98 -14.42
CA THR A 114 -14.18 -18.61 -14.30
C THR A 114 -15.22 -17.94 -15.17
N LYS A 115 -15.18 -16.60 -15.26
CA LYS A 115 -16.10 -15.86 -16.14
C LYS A 115 -15.83 -16.15 -17.61
N ARG A 116 -14.57 -16.29 -18.00
CA ARG A 116 -14.16 -16.69 -19.36
C ARG A 116 -14.66 -18.09 -19.71
N THR A 117 -14.47 -19.08 -18.83
CA THR A 117 -14.84 -20.47 -19.10
C THR A 117 -16.36 -20.71 -19.11
N ARG A 118 -17.14 -19.84 -18.42
CA ARG A 118 -18.60 -19.90 -18.40
C ARG A 118 -19.29 -19.07 -19.49
N THR A 119 -18.53 -18.34 -20.27
CA THR A 119 -19.04 -17.51 -21.36
C THR A 119 -19.25 -18.35 -22.62
N SER A 120 -20.28 -18.02 -23.43
CA SER A 120 -20.55 -18.69 -24.71
C SER A 120 -19.41 -18.48 -25.71
N TYR A 121 -19.23 -19.44 -26.62
CA TYR A 121 -18.19 -19.37 -27.65
C TYR A 121 -18.29 -18.10 -28.51
N VAL A 122 -19.49 -17.65 -28.82
CA VAL A 122 -19.74 -16.42 -29.60
C VAL A 122 -19.13 -15.19 -28.90
N ASN A 123 -19.31 -15.08 -27.58
CA ASN A 123 -18.73 -13.97 -26.82
C ASN A 123 -17.20 -14.06 -26.71
N LEU A 124 -16.60 -15.25 -26.79
CA LEU A 124 -15.15 -15.41 -26.80
C LEU A 124 -14.51 -14.89 -28.09
N LEU A 125 -15.27 -14.85 -29.18
CA LEU A 125 -14.85 -14.29 -30.46
C LEU A 125 -15.01 -12.77 -30.53
N ASP A 126 -15.81 -12.17 -29.61
CA ASP A 126 -16.01 -10.72 -29.54
C ASP A 126 -14.74 -10.01 -29.11
N GLU A 127 -14.31 -9.05 -29.91
CA GLU A 127 -13.09 -8.26 -29.67
C GLU A 127 -13.20 -7.42 -28.38
N ALA A 128 -14.37 -6.87 -28.08
CA ALA A 128 -14.61 -6.10 -26.86
C ALA A 128 -14.47 -6.97 -25.62
N PHE A 129 -14.95 -8.21 -25.65
CA PHE A 129 -14.78 -9.17 -24.57
C PHE A 129 -13.30 -9.55 -24.39
N ARG A 130 -12.59 -9.81 -25.49
CA ARG A 130 -11.15 -10.15 -25.47
C ARG A 130 -10.32 -9.01 -24.86
N LEU A 131 -10.57 -7.77 -25.25
CA LEU A 131 -9.89 -6.60 -24.69
C LEU A 131 -10.19 -6.42 -23.21
N MET A 132 -11.43 -6.60 -22.76
CA MET A 132 -11.77 -6.52 -21.34
C MET A 132 -11.12 -7.64 -20.54
N TYR A 133 -11.10 -8.87 -21.05
CA TYR A 133 -10.41 -10.00 -20.43
C TYR A 133 -8.92 -9.71 -20.28
N GLN A 134 -8.25 -9.28 -21.35
CA GLN A 134 -6.84 -8.97 -21.35
C GLN A 134 -6.50 -7.87 -20.33
N LYS A 135 -7.24 -6.77 -20.30
CA LYS A 135 -7.05 -5.69 -19.30
C LYS A 135 -7.21 -6.19 -17.87
N GLY A 136 -8.22 -7.02 -17.60
CA GLY A 136 -8.43 -7.59 -16.28
C GLY A 136 -7.32 -8.55 -15.87
N HIS A 137 -6.88 -9.39 -16.80
CA HIS A 137 -5.78 -10.32 -16.60
C HIS A 137 -4.45 -9.58 -16.33
N ASP A 138 -4.11 -8.59 -17.17
CA ASP A 138 -2.90 -7.80 -17.04
C ASP A 138 -2.85 -7.01 -15.72
N ALA A 139 -4.02 -6.55 -15.25
CA ALA A 139 -4.14 -5.89 -13.94
C ALA A 139 -3.78 -6.79 -12.75
N CYS A 140 -3.79 -8.12 -12.94
CA CYS A 140 -3.51 -9.11 -11.90
C CYS A 140 -2.22 -9.91 -12.14
N MET A 141 -1.50 -9.70 -13.26
CA MET A 141 -0.39 -10.59 -13.67
C MET A 141 0.86 -10.53 -12.80
N ASN A 142 1.17 -9.37 -12.25
CA ASN A 142 2.44 -9.18 -11.52
C ASN A 142 2.30 -8.24 -10.32
N ASN A 143 3.35 -8.15 -9.50
CA ASN A 143 3.39 -7.33 -8.29
C ASN A 143 3.44 -5.81 -8.56
N ARG A 144 3.58 -5.38 -9.81
CA ARG A 144 3.54 -3.96 -10.22
C ARG A 144 2.23 -3.60 -10.90
N ALA A 145 1.38 -4.59 -11.19
CA ALA A 145 0.08 -4.38 -11.79
C ALA A 145 -0.88 -3.65 -10.85
N SER A 146 -1.91 -3.06 -11.40
CA SER A 146 -2.88 -2.21 -10.67
C SER A 146 -3.53 -2.91 -9.47
N GLY A 147 -3.74 -4.23 -9.53
CA GLY A 147 -4.28 -5.00 -8.42
C GLY A 147 -3.37 -5.04 -7.17
N GLU A 148 -2.06 -4.98 -7.36
CA GLU A 148 -1.09 -4.93 -6.26
C GLU A 148 -0.75 -3.47 -5.89
N ALA A 149 -0.63 -2.59 -6.88
CA ALA A 149 -0.39 -1.16 -6.67
C ALA A 149 -1.47 -0.50 -5.82
N PHE A 150 -2.71 -0.99 -5.87
CA PHE A 150 -3.81 -0.57 -5.02
C PHE A 150 -3.45 -0.64 -3.53
N TRP A 151 -2.91 -1.77 -3.06
CA TRP A 151 -2.57 -1.97 -1.65
C TRP A 151 -1.45 -1.04 -1.20
N LYS A 152 -0.43 -0.86 -2.06
CA LYS A 152 0.64 0.08 -1.78
C LYS A 152 0.11 1.52 -1.65
N SER A 153 -0.70 1.97 -2.59
CA SER A 153 -1.30 3.31 -2.55
C SER A 153 -2.16 3.53 -1.30
N TRP A 154 -2.89 2.50 -0.85
CA TRP A 154 -3.65 2.56 0.39
C TRP A 154 -2.77 2.61 1.63
N THR A 155 -1.70 1.82 1.69
CA THR A 155 -0.72 1.89 2.79
C THR A 155 -0.10 3.28 2.85
N ASP A 156 0.36 3.82 1.72
CA ASP A 156 0.97 5.15 1.63
C ASP A 156 -0.01 6.26 2.06
N LEU A 157 -1.27 6.19 1.61
CA LEU A 157 -2.32 7.14 2.00
C LEU A 157 -2.56 7.13 3.50
N LEU A 158 -2.74 5.95 4.10
CA LEU A 158 -2.98 5.80 5.53
C LEU A 158 -1.77 6.26 6.34
N THR A 159 -0.56 5.90 5.93
CA THR A 159 0.68 6.34 6.57
C THR A 159 0.79 7.86 6.59
N ASN A 160 0.51 8.51 5.46
CA ASN A 160 0.55 9.97 5.36
C ASN A 160 -0.53 10.65 6.20
N LEU A 161 -1.74 10.11 6.24
CA LEU A 161 -2.83 10.63 7.08
C LEU A 161 -2.49 10.52 8.57
N ILE A 162 -2.00 9.38 9.02
CA ILE A 162 -1.58 9.16 10.42
C ILE A 162 -0.39 10.06 10.75
N GLY A 163 0.63 10.11 9.89
CA GLY A 163 1.81 10.94 10.08
C GLY A 163 1.47 12.42 10.17
N PHE A 164 0.55 12.91 9.31
CA PHE A 164 0.06 14.29 9.37
C PHE A 164 -0.68 14.57 10.67
N GLY A 165 -1.53 13.64 11.13
CA GLY A 165 -2.24 13.76 12.41
C GLY A 165 -1.29 13.84 13.60
N VAL A 166 -0.25 12.98 13.62
CA VAL A 166 0.79 13.01 14.66
C VAL A 166 1.58 14.32 14.62
N TYR A 167 1.95 14.77 13.42
CA TYR A 167 2.66 16.04 13.25
C TYR A 167 1.85 17.23 13.80
N LEU A 168 0.56 17.31 13.50
CA LEU A 168 -0.31 18.37 14.05
C LEU A 168 -0.41 18.28 15.60
N ALA A 169 -0.48 17.06 16.14
CA ALA A 169 -0.54 16.87 17.59
C ALA A 169 0.77 17.25 18.31
N LEU A 170 1.91 17.19 17.62
CA LEU A 170 3.21 17.61 18.18
C LEU A 170 3.42 19.14 18.10
N LEU A 171 2.66 19.84 17.24
CA LEU A 171 2.74 21.30 17.10
C LEU A 171 1.75 22.05 17.99
N SER A 172 0.72 21.38 18.52
CA SER A 172 -0.31 21.95 19.41
C SER A 172 0.14 21.95 20.85
#